data_b91f68a5b9e78e658f8cf7796848317c
#
_entry.id   b91f68a5b9e78e658f8cf7796848317c
#
_cell.length_a   1.000
_cell.length_b   1.000
_cell.length_c   1.000
_cell.angle_alpha   90.00
_cell.angle_beta   90.00
_cell.angle_gamma   90.00
#
_symmetry.space_group_name_H-M   'P 1'
#
loop_
_entity.id
_entity.type
_entity.pdbx_description
1 polymer ?
#
loop_
_entity_poly.entity_id
_entity_poly.type
_entity_poly.pdbx_seq_one_letter_code
_entity_poly.pdbx_strand_id
1 'polypeptide(L)'
;MQYVFTALGLLSRLSLFVVVTPILAGWFFVWMVIATAFAWFAWLIVIIILSDVPMGEALWHWFVFWPMTITGWIIGASDWSNRTGIKLWGRKPGDSHGSARFATRKERAAFEGSDGLLIGRDLDTGKLLRYDGPAHLLTLAPTRAGKGVGTVIPNLLLAERSVLVIDPKGENAKIAGEARKRFGAVHILDPFGVTGMPASAYNPLGRLDAESPDLGEDAASLAEALVMDPPGQVSEAHWNEEAKALLAGLIMFAVAHEDADRKTLATVREYLTLPPEKFRTLLELMQDSIAAGGLIARAANRFLGKSDREAASVMSSAQRHTHFLDSPRIVAATARSDFQFSALRHELTSIFLVLPPNRLDAYSRWLRLLVAQALQDIARDAEASQTGAARLKQPALFLLDEFAALGRLEAVERAMGLMAGYGLQLWPILQDMSQLKDLYGARANTFVANAGVLQTFGVNDFETAKWLSQMIGRETTGYQTESHKPGDAPSTSYNVTARDLMTPDEIMQIDPSVQLLRVQGKPVIIARKLRYFADREFDGLYPPPDAKLAKPSSER
;
A
#
# COMPACT_ATOMS: atom_id res chain seq x y z
N MET A 1 -55.76 36.53 -5.35
CA MET A 1 -55.01 36.07 -4.15
C MET A 1 -54.52 34.62 -4.25
N GLN A 2 -55.36 33.62 -4.60
CA GLN A 2 -54.94 32.19 -4.62
C GLN A 2 -53.81 31.86 -5.63
N TYR A 3 -53.82 32.53 -6.81
CA TYR A 3 -52.74 32.36 -7.82
C TYR A 3 -51.43 33.02 -7.42
N VAL A 4 -51.45 34.08 -6.64
CA VAL A 4 -50.24 34.76 -6.12
C VAL A 4 -49.54 33.90 -5.06
N PHE A 5 -50.30 33.24 -4.17
CA PHE A 5 -49.75 32.32 -3.18
C PHE A 5 -49.17 31.05 -3.83
N THR A 6 -49.74 30.55 -4.92
CA THR A 6 -49.20 29.39 -5.66
C THR A 6 -47.92 29.76 -6.41
N ALA A 7 -47.86 30.94 -7.01
CA ALA A 7 -46.65 31.48 -7.66
C ALA A 7 -45.51 31.74 -6.65
N LEU A 8 -45.83 32.30 -5.48
CA LEU A 8 -44.93 32.51 -4.35
C LEU A 8 -44.37 31.16 -3.82
N GLY A 9 -45.22 30.14 -3.70
CA GLY A 9 -44.82 28.78 -3.30
C GLY A 9 -43.91 28.10 -4.32
N LEU A 10 -44.11 28.32 -5.61
CA LEU A 10 -43.25 27.80 -6.69
C LEU A 10 -41.87 28.53 -6.72
N LEU A 11 -41.90 29.86 -6.59
CA LEU A 11 -40.66 30.66 -6.55
C LEU A 11 -39.82 30.41 -5.29
N SER A 12 -40.46 30.19 -4.13
CA SER A 12 -39.73 29.80 -2.91
C SER A 12 -39.09 28.39 -3.02
N ARG A 13 -39.74 27.44 -3.70
CA ARG A 13 -39.17 26.12 -3.98
C ARG A 13 -38.05 26.20 -5.01
N LEU A 14 -38.17 27.05 -6.03
CA LEU A 14 -37.11 27.28 -7.01
C LEU A 14 -35.88 27.94 -6.37
N SER A 15 -36.07 28.91 -5.48
CA SER A 15 -34.98 29.54 -4.74
C SER A 15 -34.30 28.58 -3.77
N LEU A 16 -35.06 27.67 -3.12
CA LEU A 16 -34.48 26.62 -2.27
C LEU A 16 -33.64 25.62 -3.10
N PHE A 17 -34.11 25.25 -4.28
CA PHE A 17 -33.38 24.37 -5.20
C PHE A 17 -32.10 25.04 -5.72
N VAL A 18 -32.14 26.31 -6.04
CA VAL A 18 -31.00 27.13 -6.48
C VAL A 18 -29.97 27.33 -5.36
N VAL A 19 -30.36 27.32 -4.09
CA VAL A 19 -29.47 27.43 -2.92
C VAL A 19 -28.78 26.11 -2.59
N VAL A 20 -29.41 24.97 -2.86
CA VAL A 20 -28.88 23.63 -2.50
C VAL A 20 -27.94 23.06 -3.59
N THR A 21 -28.13 23.40 -4.85
CA THR A 21 -27.35 22.87 -5.97
C THR A 21 -25.88 23.35 -6.07
N PRO A 22 -25.46 24.54 -5.56
CA PRO A 22 -24.06 24.99 -5.63
C PRO A 22 -23.07 24.20 -4.78
N ILE A 23 -23.59 23.42 -3.86
CA ILE A 23 -22.76 22.57 -3.00
C ILE A 23 -21.99 21.50 -3.82
N LEU A 24 -22.41 21.25 -5.07
CA LEU A 24 -21.89 20.16 -5.90
C LEU A 24 -20.97 20.56 -7.07
N ALA A 25 -20.88 21.82 -7.48
CA ALA A 25 -20.01 22.22 -8.61
C ALA A 25 -19.57 23.69 -8.56
N GLY A 26 -18.31 23.92 -8.17
CA GLY A 26 -17.74 25.28 -7.99
C GLY A 26 -17.74 26.22 -9.22
N TRP A 27 -17.98 25.71 -10.43
CA TRP A 27 -18.05 26.53 -11.67
C TRP A 27 -19.39 27.21 -11.87
N PHE A 28 -20.46 26.66 -11.30
CA PHE A 28 -21.82 27.25 -11.39
C PHE A 28 -22.07 28.38 -10.40
N PHE A 29 -21.15 28.63 -9.46
CA PHE A 29 -21.33 29.56 -8.37
C PHE A 29 -21.63 31.00 -8.86
N VAL A 30 -20.84 31.53 -9.78
CA VAL A 30 -21.02 32.91 -10.32
C VAL A 30 -22.34 33.02 -11.09
N TRP A 31 -22.64 32.04 -11.94
CA TRP A 31 -23.90 32.04 -12.71
C TRP A 31 -25.13 31.91 -11.83
N MET A 32 -25.03 31.22 -10.72
CA MET A 32 -26.15 31.04 -9.80
C MET A 32 -26.39 32.26 -8.91
N VAL A 33 -25.34 33.00 -8.52
CA VAL A 33 -25.52 34.31 -7.88
C VAL A 33 -26.25 35.24 -8.81
N ILE A 34 -25.87 35.29 -10.08
CA ILE A 34 -26.54 36.10 -11.11
C ILE A 34 -27.99 35.63 -11.30
N ALA A 35 -28.21 34.32 -11.44
CA ALA A 35 -29.57 33.77 -11.63
C ALA A 35 -30.47 34.01 -10.40
N THR A 36 -29.92 33.91 -9.17
CA THR A 36 -30.66 34.22 -7.94
C THR A 36 -31.02 35.69 -7.88
N ALA A 37 -30.10 36.59 -8.25
CA ALA A 37 -30.37 38.02 -8.31
C ALA A 37 -31.46 38.35 -9.35
N PHE A 38 -31.41 37.72 -10.54
CA PHE A 38 -32.48 37.88 -11.56
C PHE A 38 -33.82 37.31 -11.10
N ALA A 39 -33.84 36.16 -10.45
CA ALA A 39 -35.07 35.55 -9.93
C ALA A 39 -35.72 36.43 -8.85
N TRP A 40 -34.94 37.04 -7.96
CA TRP A 40 -35.42 37.98 -6.96
C TRP A 40 -35.89 39.29 -7.55
N PHE A 41 -35.24 39.78 -8.59
CA PHE A 41 -35.67 40.98 -9.30
C PHE A 41 -36.96 40.73 -10.07
N ALA A 42 -37.11 39.58 -10.75
CA ALA A 42 -38.34 39.16 -11.40
C ALA A 42 -39.49 38.99 -10.39
N TRP A 43 -39.21 38.42 -9.21
CA TRP A 43 -40.17 38.25 -8.13
C TRP A 43 -40.64 39.60 -7.57
N LEU A 44 -39.76 40.59 -7.41
CA LEU A 44 -40.11 41.95 -7.01
C LEU A 44 -41.03 42.60 -8.03
N ILE A 45 -40.76 42.46 -9.32
CA ILE A 45 -41.61 42.96 -10.41
C ILE A 45 -43.00 42.31 -10.38
N VAL A 46 -43.07 40.98 -10.16
CA VAL A 46 -44.34 40.24 -10.06
C VAL A 46 -45.18 40.73 -8.87
N ILE A 47 -44.55 40.97 -7.71
CA ILE A 47 -45.24 41.52 -6.55
C ILE A 47 -45.78 42.93 -6.84
N ILE A 48 -44.97 43.80 -7.44
CA ILE A 48 -45.40 45.19 -7.75
C ILE A 48 -46.51 45.23 -8.78
N ILE A 49 -46.51 44.34 -9.79
CA ILE A 49 -47.47 44.36 -10.90
C ILE A 49 -48.78 43.62 -10.60
N LEU A 50 -48.70 42.48 -9.84
CA LEU A 50 -49.81 41.54 -9.65
C LEU A 50 -50.45 41.59 -8.26
N SER A 51 -49.89 42.31 -7.30
CA SER A 51 -50.45 42.45 -5.96
C SER A 51 -50.70 43.93 -5.64
N ASP A 52 -51.86 44.25 -5.07
CA ASP A 52 -52.17 45.57 -4.52
C ASP A 52 -51.34 45.87 -3.23
N VAL A 53 -50.14 45.30 -3.11
CA VAL A 53 -49.23 45.47 -1.96
C VAL A 53 -48.53 46.82 -2.11
N PRO A 54 -48.56 47.69 -1.08
CA PRO A 54 -47.83 48.95 -1.12
C PRO A 54 -46.33 48.72 -1.36
N MET A 55 -45.71 49.54 -2.20
CA MET A 55 -44.29 49.44 -2.60
C MET A 55 -43.35 49.33 -1.39
N GLY A 56 -43.70 49.91 -0.24
CA GLY A 56 -42.92 49.82 0.99
C GLY A 56 -42.83 48.39 1.61
N GLU A 57 -43.92 47.61 1.55
CA GLU A 57 -43.92 46.21 2.02
C GLU A 57 -43.17 45.28 1.07
N ALA A 58 -43.28 45.49 -0.24
CA ALA A 58 -42.51 44.73 -1.22
C ALA A 58 -41.01 44.95 -1.07
N LEU A 59 -40.58 46.19 -0.84
CA LEU A 59 -39.19 46.54 -0.56
C LEU A 59 -38.70 45.94 0.78
N TRP A 60 -39.57 45.90 1.83
CA TRP A 60 -39.25 45.29 3.11
C TRP A 60 -38.96 43.81 2.97
N HIS A 61 -39.73 43.04 2.24
CA HIS A 61 -39.47 41.63 1.96
C HIS A 61 -38.17 41.45 1.20
N TRP A 62 -37.84 42.33 0.25
CA TRP A 62 -36.58 42.29 -0.49
C TRP A 62 -35.38 42.55 0.42
N PHE A 63 -35.44 43.53 1.33
CA PHE A 63 -34.37 43.84 2.29
C PHE A 63 -34.15 42.74 3.34
N VAL A 64 -35.15 41.99 3.73
CA VAL A 64 -35.05 40.93 4.73
C VAL A 64 -34.55 39.64 4.10
N PHE A 65 -35.06 39.22 2.95
CA PHE A 65 -34.71 37.95 2.32
C PHE A 65 -33.34 37.96 1.63
N TRP A 66 -32.91 39.09 1.09
CA TRP A 66 -31.60 39.19 0.43
C TRP A 66 -30.41 38.91 1.37
N PRO A 67 -30.32 39.50 2.57
CA PRO A 67 -29.27 39.17 3.53
C PRO A 67 -29.29 37.70 3.98
N MET A 68 -30.47 37.10 4.17
CA MET A 68 -30.59 35.68 4.53
C MET A 68 -30.07 34.78 3.42
N THR A 69 -30.34 35.08 2.17
CA THR A 69 -29.85 34.33 1.02
C THR A 69 -28.32 34.43 0.93
N ILE A 70 -27.75 35.62 1.04
CA ILE A 70 -26.31 35.86 1.03
C ILE A 70 -25.64 35.09 2.19
N THR A 71 -26.22 35.15 3.39
CA THR A 71 -25.68 34.43 4.56
C THR A 71 -25.70 32.92 4.34
N GLY A 72 -26.77 32.35 3.79
CA GLY A 72 -26.83 30.92 3.41
C GLY A 72 -25.75 30.53 2.40
N TRP A 73 -25.47 31.39 1.43
CA TRP A 73 -24.41 31.20 0.45
C TRP A 73 -23.01 31.22 1.08
N ILE A 74 -22.75 32.16 1.97
CA ILE A 74 -21.46 32.27 2.67
C ILE A 74 -21.22 31.02 3.53
N ILE A 75 -22.26 30.56 4.25
CA ILE A 75 -22.18 29.35 5.08
C ILE A 75 -21.94 28.11 4.21
N GLY A 76 -22.72 27.95 3.12
CA GLY A 76 -22.56 26.82 2.19
C GLY A 76 -21.20 26.78 1.51
N ALA A 77 -20.70 27.95 1.06
CA ALA A 77 -19.38 28.06 0.46
C ALA A 77 -18.25 27.78 1.46
N SER A 78 -18.42 28.22 2.72
CA SER A 78 -17.47 27.93 3.80
C SER A 78 -17.43 26.44 4.15
N ASP A 79 -18.60 25.79 4.24
CA ASP A 79 -18.67 24.34 4.52
C ASP A 79 -18.08 23.52 3.37
N TRP A 80 -18.37 23.89 2.13
CA TRP A 80 -17.76 23.27 0.94
C TRP A 80 -16.23 23.45 0.93
N SER A 81 -15.73 24.66 1.20
CA SER A 81 -14.30 24.95 1.30
C SER A 81 -13.63 24.11 2.38
N ASN A 82 -14.29 23.94 3.54
CA ASN A 82 -13.78 23.12 4.63
C ASN A 82 -13.75 21.61 4.29
N ARG A 83 -14.76 21.11 3.54
CA ARG A 83 -14.84 19.70 3.13
C ARG A 83 -13.89 19.34 2.00
N THR A 84 -13.72 20.24 1.03
CA THR A 84 -12.86 19.98 -0.15
C THR A 84 -11.42 20.40 0.04
N GLY A 85 -11.12 21.22 1.05
CA GLY A 85 -9.83 21.85 1.24
C GLY A 85 -9.51 22.96 0.23
N ILE A 86 -10.44 23.27 -0.70
CA ILE A 86 -10.30 24.35 -1.68
C ILE A 86 -10.71 25.66 -1.03
N LYS A 87 -9.76 26.58 -0.83
CA LYS A 87 -10.02 27.89 -0.23
C LYS A 87 -10.69 28.81 -1.26
N LEU A 88 -12.00 29.05 -1.10
CA LEU A 88 -12.79 29.97 -1.94
C LEU A 88 -12.52 31.46 -1.65
N TRP A 89 -12.13 31.75 -0.42
CA TRP A 89 -11.79 33.09 0.03
C TRP A 89 -10.28 33.25 0.06
N GLY A 90 -9.79 34.41 -0.29
CA GLY A 90 -8.36 34.69 -0.43
C GLY A 90 -7.51 34.13 0.71
N ARG A 91 -6.28 33.72 0.40
CA ARG A 91 -5.32 33.22 1.39
C ARG A 91 -5.25 34.19 2.56
N LYS A 92 -5.39 33.67 3.80
CA LYS A 92 -5.05 34.46 4.98
C LYS A 92 -3.63 34.99 4.77
N PRO A 93 -3.29 36.20 5.21
CA PRO A 93 -1.93 36.73 5.09
C PRO A 93 -0.86 35.75 5.59
N GLY A 94 -1.18 34.87 6.55
CA GLY A 94 -0.33 33.82 7.04
C GLY A 94 -0.14 32.58 6.13
N ASP A 95 -0.84 32.47 4.99
CA ASP A 95 -0.72 31.33 4.06
C ASP A 95 -0.08 31.73 2.71
N SER A 96 0.45 32.97 2.59
CA SER A 96 0.91 33.56 1.32
C SER A 96 2.07 32.79 0.68
N HIS A 97 2.94 32.17 1.49
CA HIS A 97 4.14 31.45 1.06
C HIS A 97 4.05 29.94 1.26
N GLY A 98 3.03 29.44 1.94
CA GLY A 98 2.79 28.02 2.19
C GLY A 98 1.73 27.81 3.26
N SER A 99 0.99 26.70 3.17
CA SER A 99 -0.10 26.35 4.10
C SER A 99 0.13 25.01 4.80
N ALA A 100 1.33 24.45 4.69
CA ALA A 100 1.67 23.21 5.38
C ALA A 100 1.62 23.44 6.90
N ARG A 101 1.15 22.44 7.61
CA ARG A 101 1.05 22.44 9.07
C ARG A 101 0.95 21.03 9.61
N PHE A 102 1.20 20.87 10.87
CA PHE A 102 0.91 19.61 11.55
C PHE A 102 -0.59 19.47 11.84
N ALA A 103 -1.02 18.22 11.94
CA ALA A 103 -2.39 17.89 12.29
C ALA A 103 -2.75 18.38 13.69
N THR A 104 -3.90 19.04 13.81
CA THR A 104 -4.47 19.42 15.09
C THR A 104 -4.92 18.20 15.88
N ARG A 105 -5.11 18.35 17.19
CA ARG A 105 -5.65 17.29 18.06
C ARG A 105 -6.99 16.74 17.54
N LYS A 106 -7.89 17.60 17.05
CA LYS A 106 -9.18 17.19 16.49
C LYS A 106 -9.01 16.30 15.25
N GLU A 107 -8.05 16.62 14.39
CA GLU A 107 -7.76 15.84 13.19
C GLU A 107 -7.11 14.49 13.54
N ARG A 108 -6.23 14.45 14.55
CA ARG A 108 -5.62 13.21 15.04
C ARG A 108 -6.63 12.29 15.74
N ALA A 109 -7.60 12.87 16.46
CA ALA A 109 -8.65 12.11 17.14
C ALA A 109 -9.50 11.26 16.18
N ALA A 110 -9.55 11.59 14.88
CA ALA A 110 -10.21 10.76 13.89
C ALA A 110 -9.54 9.38 13.71
N PHE A 111 -8.32 9.21 14.17
CA PHE A 111 -7.57 7.95 14.12
C PHE A 111 -7.58 7.17 15.45
N GLU A 112 -8.27 7.66 16.49
CA GLU A 112 -8.38 7.02 17.81
C GLU A 112 -9.50 5.95 17.86
N GLY A 113 -9.90 5.39 16.72
CA GLY A 113 -10.94 4.34 16.63
C GLY A 113 -10.50 3.00 17.20
N SER A 114 -11.46 2.05 17.28
CA SER A 114 -11.22 0.66 17.69
C SER A 114 -10.67 -0.22 16.59
N ASP A 115 -11.01 0.09 15.34
CA ASP A 115 -10.75 -0.75 14.15
C ASP A 115 -9.56 -0.22 13.34
N GLY A 116 -8.98 -1.08 12.52
CA GLY A 116 -7.91 -0.74 11.62
C GLY A 116 -6.51 -1.09 12.11
N LEU A 117 -5.53 -0.77 11.26
CA LEU A 117 -4.12 -1.05 11.50
C LEU A 117 -3.51 0.00 12.44
N LEU A 118 -2.72 -0.46 13.39
CA LEU A 118 -1.98 0.41 14.29
C LEU A 118 -0.89 1.16 13.52
N ILE A 119 -0.95 2.49 13.56
CA ILE A 119 0.02 3.37 12.92
C ILE A 119 0.82 4.21 13.92
N GLY A 120 0.52 4.12 15.22
CA GLY A 120 1.26 4.83 16.26
C GLY A 120 0.42 5.14 17.49
N ARG A 121 0.89 6.11 18.28
CA ARG A 121 0.23 6.60 19.49
C ARG A 121 0.22 8.12 19.46
N ASP A 122 -0.91 8.73 19.79
CA ASP A 122 -1.02 10.18 19.92
C ASP A 122 -0.12 10.71 21.03
N LEU A 123 0.62 11.80 20.76
CA LEU A 123 1.57 12.37 21.73
C LEU A 123 0.88 12.98 22.95
N ASP A 124 -0.29 13.59 22.74
CA ASP A 124 -0.98 14.35 23.79
C ASP A 124 -1.87 13.45 24.65
N THR A 125 -2.64 12.55 23.99
CA THR A 125 -3.63 11.70 24.67
C THR A 125 -3.10 10.34 25.09
N GLY A 126 -1.99 9.90 24.49
CA GLY A 126 -1.45 8.56 24.68
C GLY A 126 -2.30 7.44 24.06
N LYS A 127 -3.37 7.75 23.32
CA LYS A 127 -4.23 6.76 22.69
C LYS A 127 -3.61 6.18 21.43
N LEU A 128 -3.98 4.95 21.10
CA LEU A 128 -3.56 4.29 19.86
C LEU A 128 -4.17 4.99 18.65
N LEU A 129 -3.34 5.23 17.65
CA LEU A 129 -3.77 5.73 16.34
C LEU A 129 -3.90 4.54 15.39
N ARG A 130 -5.04 4.45 14.69
CA ARG A 130 -5.38 3.38 13.78
C ARG A 130 -5.78 3.90 12.41
N TYR A 131 -5.43 3.16 11.38
CA TYR A 131 -5.84 3.43 10.01
C TYR A 131 -6.83 2.35 9.55
N ASP A 132 -8.05 2.76 9.32
CA ASP A 132 -9.15 1.88 8.84
C ASP A 132 -9.48 2.12 7.35
N GLY A 133 -8.61 2.78 6.62
CA GLY A 133 -8.78 2.98 5.19
C GLY A 133 -8.37 1.75 4.36
N PRO A 134 -8.89 1.63 3.12
CA PRO A 134 -8.60 0.49 2.24
C PRO A 134 -7.26 0.60 1.53
N ALA A 135 -6.64 1.77 1.46
CA ALA A 135 -5.40 1.98 0.72
C ALA A 135 -4.21 1.29 1.40
N HIS A 136 -3.18 1.03 0.61
CA HIS A 136 -1.94 0.42 1.07
C HIS A 136 -1.18 1.30 2.07
N LEU A 137 -0.21 0.74 2.77
CA LEU A 137 0.69 1.47 3.65
C LEU A 137 2.12 1.35 3.15
N LEU A 138 2.98 2.29 3.55
CA LEU A 138 4.41 2.27 3.25
C LEU A 138 5.18 2.75 4.48
N THR A 139 6.23 2.02 4.86
CA THR A 139 7.12 2.44 5.95
C THR A 139 8.55 2.61 5.44
N LEU A 140 9.14 3.76 5.76
CA LEU A 140 10.56 4.04 5.55
C LEU A 140 11.23 4.21 6.92
N ALA A 141 12.10 3.27 7.26
CA ALA A 141 12.78 3.28 8.54
C ALA A 141 14.07 2.45 8.47
N PRO A 142 15.24 2.98 8.82
CA PRO A 142 16.51 2.29 8.72
C PRO A 142 16.60 1.10 9.66
N THR A 143 17.68 0.34 9.52
CA THR A 143 17.97 -0.78 10.41
C THR A 143 18.10 -0.30 11.85
N ARG A 144 17.59 -1.08 12.80
CA ARG A 144 17.55 -0.77 14.25
C ARG A 144 16.66 0.40 14.66
N ALA A 145 15.91 1.00 13.75
CA ALA A 145 14.95 2.06 14.09
C ALA A 145 13.68 1.54 14.80
N GLY A 146 13.50 0.22 14.91
CA GLY A 146 12.38 -0.41 15.62
C GLY A 146 11.18 -0.78 14.75
N LYS A 147 11.36 -1.05 13.45
CA LYS A 147 10.30 -1.49 12.51
C LYS A 147 9.48 -2.66 13.05
N GLY A 148 10.15 -3.76 13.41
CA GLY A 148 9.48 -4.94 13.96
C GLY A 148 8.75 -4.63 15.27
N VAL A 149 9.43 -3.93 16.19
CA VAL A 149 8.92 -3.62 17.53
C VAL A 149 7.71 -2.68 17.52
N GLY A 150 7.74 -1.67 16.65
CA GLY A 150 6.76 -0.56 16.66
C GLY A 150 5.70 -0.64 15.56
N THR A 151 5.93 -1.43 14.51
CA THR A 151 5.04 -1.49 13.36
C THR A 151 4.52 -2.90 13.11
N VAL A 152 5.40 -3.89 12.95
CA VAL A 152 5.02 -5.25 12.54
C VAL A 152 4.35 -6.00 13.69
N ILE A 153 5.07 -6.22 14.79
CA ILE A 153 4.60 -7.03 15.93
C ILE A 153 3.31 -6.46 16.56
N PRO A 154 3.17 -5.14 16.82
CA PRO A 154 1.92 -4.58 17.34
C PRO A 154 0.70 -4.95 16.49
N ASN A 155 0.82 -4.86 15.17
CA ASN A 155 -0.25 -5.22 14.25
C ASN A 155 -0.50 -6.74 14.23
N LEU A 156 0.53 -7.57 14.27
CA LEU A 156 0.36 -9.01 14.37
C LEU A 156 -0.34 -9.42 15.66
N LEU A 157 -0.07 -8.73 16.77
CA LEU A 157 -0.69 -9.03 18.06
C LEU A 157 -2.15 -8.58 18.14
N LEU A 158 -2.58 -7.47 17.52
CA LEU A 158 -3.91 -6.92 17.75
C LEU A 158 -4.83 -6.92 16.52
N ALA A 159 -4.31 -6.96 15.29
CA ALA A 159 -5.15 -6.88 14.11
C ALA A 159 -5.85 -8.23 13.82
N GLU A 160 -7.17 -8.27 13.98
CA GLU A 160 -8.01 -9.43 13.66
C GLU A 160 -8.29 -9.47 12.15
N ARG A 161 -7.31 -9.97 11.41
CA ARG A 161 -7.36 -10.10 9.94
C ARG A 161 -6.34 -11.12 9.46
N SER A 162 -6.55 -11.64 8.25
CA SER A 162 -5.56 -12.51 7.61
C SER A 162 -4.26 -11.74 7.33
N VAL A 163 -3.12 -12.40 7.51
CA VAL A 163 -1.81 -11.81 7.28
C VAL A 163 -0.87 -12.74 6.53
N LEU A 164 -0.08 -12.18 5.61
CA LEU A 164 1.13 -12.78 5.07
C LEU A 164 2.31 -11.91 5.47
N VAL A 165 3.33 -12.51 6.07
CA VAL A 165 4.45 -11.78 6.68
C VAL A 165 5.75 -12.31 6.13
N ILE A 166 6.59 -11.44 5.58
CA ILE A 166 8.01 -11.75 5.35
C ILE A 166 8.74 -11.55 6.68
N ASP A 167 9.40 -12.58 7.18
CA ASP A 167 10.04 -12.59 8.49
C ASP A 167 11.50 -13.07 8.40
N PRO A 168 12.44 -12.20 8.02
CA PRO A 168 13.83 -12.59 7.79
C PRO A 168 14.53 -13.24 8.99
N LYS A 169 14.10 -12.91 10.19
CA LYS A 169 14.72 -13.39 11.43
C LYS A 169 13.91 -14.47 12.15
N GLY A 170 12.68 -14.75 11.70
CA GLY A 170 11.76 -15.62 12.43
C GLY A 170 11.27 -15.02 13.76
N GLU A 171 11.60 -13.74 14.02
CA GLU A 171 11.20 -13.05 15.27
C GLU A 171 9.70 -12.80 15.32
N ASN A 172 9.10 -12.41 14.20
CA ASN A 172 7.67 -12.14 14.11
C ASN A 172 6.85 -13.41 14.37
N ALA A 173 7.25 -14.54 13.79
CA ALA A 173 6.62 -15.83 14.01
C ALA A 173 6.79 -16.31 15.47
N LYS A 174 7.98 -16.18 16.06
CA LYS A 174 8.24 -16.56 17.47
C LYS A 174 7.43 -15.74 18.46
N ILE A 175 7.30 -14.42 18.23
CA ILE A 175 6.62 -13.50 19.15
C ILE A 175 5.11 -13.56 18.97
N ALA A 176 4.61 -13.52 17.73
CA ALA A 176 3.20 -13.37 17.46
C ALA A 176 2.51 -14.67 16.99
N GLY A 177 3.25 -15.70 16.56
CA GLY A 177 2.66 -16.90 15.96
C GLY A 177 1.67 -17.61 16.87
N GLU A 178 2.02 -17.80 18.16
CA GLU A 178 1.10 -18.41 19.13
C GLU A 178 -0.13 -17.54 19.40
N ALA A 179 0.09 -16.24 19.59
CA ALA A 179 -1.00 -15.28 19.81
C ALA A 179 -1.98 -15.21 18.63
N ARG A 180 -1.49 -15.41 17.40
CA ARG A 180 -2.31 -15.38 16.20
C ARG A 180 -3.26 -16.58 16.07
N LYS A 181 -2.98 -17.71 16.73
CA LYS A 181 -3.88 -18.87 16.75
C LYS A 181 -5.28 -18.56 17.31
N ARG A 182 -5.39 -17.51 18.14
CA ARG A 182 -6.72 -17.06 18.64
C ARG A 182 -7.61 -16.50 17.53
N PHE A 183 -7.03 -16.05 16.42
CA PHE A 183 -7.77 -15.53 15.28
C PHE A 183 -8.08 -16.62 14.25
N GLY A 184 -7.17 -17.59 14.04
CA GLY A 184 -7.36 -18.63 13.05
C GLY A 184 -6.09 -19.46 12.80
N ALA A 185 -6.02 -20.08 11.62
CA ALA A 185 -4.91 -20.93 11.23
C ALA A 185 -3.58 -20.17 11.14
N VAL A 186 -2.49 -20.84 11.54
CA VAL A 186 -1.14 -20.26 11.48
C VAL A 186 -0.21 -21.23 10.76
N HIS A 187 0.38 -20.78 9.66
CA HIS A 187 1.33 -21.51 8.83
C HIS A 187 2.67 -20.81 8.83
N ILE A 188 3.74 -21.55 9.12
CA ILE A 188 5.11 -21.02 9.18
C ILE A 188 5.95 -21.78 8.16
N LEU A 189 6.29 -21.10 7.05
CA LEU A 189 7.20 -21.65 6.05
C LEU A 189 8.63 -21.30 6.45
N ASP A 190 9.29 -22.22 7.13
CA ASP A 190 10.64 -22.05 7.69
C ASP A 190 11.56 -23.20 7.24
N PRO A 191 12.03 -23.20 5.98
CA PRO A 191 12.86 -24.26 5.45
C PRO A 191 14.19 -24.43 6.20
N PHE A 192 14.65 -23.42 6.92
CA PHE A 192 15.92 -23.44 7.62
C PHE A 192 15.82 -23.70 9.14
N GLY A 193 14.60 -23.82 9.67
CA GLY A 193 14.36 -24.11 11.09
C GLY A 193 14.74 -22.97 12.03
N VAL A 194 14.70 -21.72 11.54
CA VAL A 194 15.10 -20.52 12.31
C VAL A 194 14.19 -20.31 13.52
N THR A 195 12.91 -20.60 13.37
CA THR A 195 11.92 -20.41 14.44
C THR A 195 11.96 -21.51 15.49
N GLY A 196 12.39 -22.72 15.13
CA GLY A 196 12.26 -23.91 15.97
C GLY A 196 10.81 -24.40 16.14
N MET A 197 9.87 -23.81 15.41
CA MET A 197 8.44 -24.17 15.41
C MET A 197 8.16 -25.20 14.30
N PRO A 198 7.03 -25.96 14.37
CA PRO A 198 6.61 -26.82 13.27
C PRO A 198 6.47 -26.04 11.96
N ALA A 199 7.14 -26.51 10.90
CA ALA A 199 7.14 -25.84 9.61
C ALA A 199 6.03 -26.40 8.70
N SER A 200 5.30 -25.50 8.03
CA SER A 200 4.39 -25.81 6.94
C SER A 200 5.14 -25.83 5.60
N ALA A 201 4.54 -26.48 4.61
CA ALA A 201 5.03 -26.54 3.25
C ALA A 201 3.98 -25.96 2.28
N TYR A 202 4.45 -25.49 1.13
CA TYR A 202 3.58 -25.04 0.05
C TYR A 202 4.21 -25.37 -1.30
N ASN A 203 3.51 -26.19 -2.09
CA ASN A 203 3.90 -26.55 -3.45
C ASN A 203 3.32 -25.56 -4.45
N PRO A 204 4.17 -24.76 -5.12
CA PRO A 204 3.72 -23.79 -6.13
C PRO A 204 2.96 -24.41 -7.30
N LEU A 205 3.23 -25.65 -7.66
CA LEU A 205 2.52 -26.35 -8.75
C LEU A 205 1.26 -27.08 -8.28
N GLY A 206 1.09 -27.24 -6.95
CA GLY A 206 0.03 -28.10 -6.38
C GLY A 206 -1.40 -27.70 -6.75
N ARG A 207 -1.64 -26.43 -7.03
CA ARG A 207 -2.95 -25.91 -7.45
C ARG A 207 -3.17 -25.87 -8.96
N LEU A 208 -2.10 -26.07 -9.76
CA LEU A 208 -2.21 -26.00 -11.22
C LEU A 208 -2.95 -27.24 -11.73
N ASP A 209 -3.88 -27.00 -12.64
CA ASP A 209 -4.67 -28.05 -13.27
C ASP A 209 -4.29 -28.18 -14.75
N ALA A 210 -4.00 -29.42 -15.16
CA ALA A 210 -3.62 -29.73 -16.53
C ALA A 210 -4.72 -29.40 -17.55
N GLU A 211 -5.98 -29.47 -17.12
CA GLU A 211 -7.15 -29.22 -17.97
C GLU A 211 -7.59 -27.75 -17.96
N SER A 212 -6.96 -26.92 -17.10
CA SER A 212 -7.30 -25.50 -17.02
C SER A 212 -6.87 -24.74 -18.28
N PRO A 213 -7.75 -23.91 -18.87
CA PRO A 213 -7.36 -23.02 -19.96
C PRO A 213 -6.29 -22.01 -19.55
N ASP A 214 -6.16 -21.72 -18.26
CA ASP A 214 -5.23 -20.73 -17.70
C ASP A 214 -3.85 -21.33 -17.37
N LEU A 215 -3.61 -22.61 -17.65
CA LEU A 215 -2.35 -23.29 -17.30
C LEU A 215 -1.12 -22.57 -17.90
N GLY A 216 -1.26 -22.07 -19.13
CA GLY A 216 -0.18 -21.34 -19.82
C GLY A 216 0.20 -20.04 -19.10
N GLU A 217 -0.79 -19.25 -18.72
CA GLU A 217 -0.65 -17.99 -18.00
C GLU A 217 -0.10 -18.20 -16.59
N ASP A 218 -0.56 -19.24 -15.91
CA ASP A 218 -0.07 -19.61 -14.58
C ASP A 218 1.39 -20.03 -14.61
N ALA A 219 1.76 -20.88 -15.55
CA ALA A 219 3.14 -21.31 -15.73
C ALA A 219 4.07 -20.13 -16.12
N ALA A 220 3.58 -19.23 -16.96
CA ALA A 220 4.32 -18.01 -17.32
C ALA A 220 4.52 -17.09 -16.11
N SER A 221 3.50 -16.90 -15.28
CA SER A 221 3.59 -16.10 -14.06
C SER A 221 4.57 -16.68 -13.04
N LEU A 222 4.62 -18.01 -12.90
CA LEU A 222 5.61 -18.68 -12.06
C LEU A 222 7.04 -18.50 -12.62
N ALA A 223 7.21 -18.66 -13.93
CA ALA A 223 8.50 -18.43 -14.59
C ALA A 223 8.99 -16.99 -14.42
N GLU A 224 8.08 -16.00 -14.54
CA GLU A 224 8.37 -14.58 -14.30
C GLU A 224 8.83 -14.32 -12.85
N ALA A 225 8.20 -14.97 -11.86
CA ALA A 225 8.60 -14.84 -10.47
C ALA A 225 9.98 -15.46 -10.17
N LEU A 226 10.32 -16.55 -10.88
CA LEU A 226 11.60 -17.25 -10.73
C LEU A 226 12.76 -16.48 -11.35
N VAL A 227 12.56 -15.86 -12.51
CA VAL A 227 13.61 -15.15 -13.24
C VAL A 227 13.70 -13.71 -12.76
N MET A 228 14.88 -13.30 -12.32
CA MET A 228 15.16 -11.92 -11.87
C MET A 228 15.92 -11.18 -12.96
N ASP A 229 15.41 -10.02 -13.33
CA ASP A 229 16.08 -9.06 -14.20
C ASP A 229 16.72 -7.95 -13.35
N PRO A 230 18.05 -7.94 -13.17
CA PRO A 230 18.70 -6.86 -12.44
C PRO A 230 18.51 -5.53 -13.19
N PRO A 231 18.22 -4.42 -12.50
CA PRO A 231 18.10 -3.12 -13.12
C PRO A 231 19.37 -2.75 -13.92
N GLY A 232 19.20 -2.32 -15.18
CA GLY A 232 20.31 -1.81 -15.99
C GLY A 232 21.09 -2.86 -16.80
N GLN A 233 20.81 -4.16 -16.69
CA GLN A 233 21.48 -5.22 -17.47
C GLN A 233 20.67 -5.60 -18.72
N VAL A 234 20.66 -4.72 -19.72
CA VAL A 234 19.94 -4.92 -20.99
C VAL A 234 20.49 -6.11 -21.78
N SER A 235 21.78 -6.45 -21.63
CA SER A 235 22.43 -7.53 -22.38
C SER A 235 21.95 -8.93 -22.02
N GLU A 236 21.43 -9.14 -20.81
CA GLU A 236 20.92 -10.44 -20.35
C GLU A 236 19.40 -10.59 -20.53
N ALA A 237 18.69 -9.49 -20.82
CA ALA A 237 17.23 -9.49 -20.90
C ALA A 237 16.69 -10.50 -21.91
N HIS A 238 17.34 -10.63 -23.09
CA HIS A 238 16.95 -11.62 -24.10
C HIS A 238 17.05 -13.06 -23.57
N TRP A 239 18.16 -13.41 -22.90
CA TRP A 239 18.36 -14.75 -22.37
C TRP A 239 17.39 -15.07 -21.22
N ASN A 240 17.06 -14.08 -20.43
CA ASN A 240 16.09 -14.22 -19.35
C ASN A 240 14.67 -14.43 -19.88
N GLU A 241 14.26 -13.71 -20.94
CA GLU A 241 12.95 -13.94 -21.60
C GLU A 241 12.86 -15.34 -22.21
N GLU A 242 13.93 -15.82 -22.84
CA GLU A 242 13.98 -17.19 -23.39
C GLU A 242 13.98 -18.25 -22.27
N ALA A 243 14.66 -17.98 -21.15
CA ALA A 243 14.64 -18.85 -19.98
C ALA A 243 13.25 -18.92 -19.32
N LYS A 244 12.51 -17.78 -19.26
CA LYS A 244 11.11 -17.78 -18.79
C LYS A 244 10.22 -18.67 -19.67
N ALA A 245 10.38 -18.58 -21.00
CA ALA A 245 9.62 -19.40 -21.93
C ALA A 245 9.92 -20.91 -21.76
N LEU A 246 11.19 -21.27 -21.60
CA LEU A 246 11.58 -22.66 -21.33
C LEU A 246 11.03 -23.15 -19.98
N LEU A 247 11.17 -22.37 -18.93
CA LEU A 247 10.64 -22.70 -17.60
C LEU A 247 9.14 -22.89 -17.60
N ALA A 248 8.40 -22.00 -18.25
CA ALA A 248 6.94 -22.14 -18.40
C ALA A 248 6.56 -23.45 -19.11
N GLY A 249 7.28 -23.81 -20.18
CA GLY A 249 7.09 -25.09 -20.89
C GLY A 249 7.34 -26.30 -20.00
N LEU A 250 8.44 -26.31 -19.23
CA LEU A 250 8.77 -27.40 -18.32
C LEU A 250 7.80 -27.50 -17.12
N ILE A 251 7.32 -26.37 -16.62
CA ILE A 251 6.28 -26.31 -15.58
C ILE A 251 4.98 -26.94 -16.11
N MET A 252 4.51 -26.50 -17.29
CA MET A 252 3.31 -27.08 -17.90
C MET A 252 3.46 -28.58 -18.14
N PHE A 253 4.61 -29.04 -18.59
CA PHE A 253 4.90 -30.45 -18.82
C PHE A 253 4.85 -31.25 -17.50
N ALA A 254 5.49 -30.76 -16.44
CA ALA A 254 5.43 -31.39 -15.12
C ALA A 254 4.00 -31.44 -14.55
N VAL A 255 3.20 -30.40 -14.79
CA VAL A 255 1.80 -30.38 -14.34
C VAL A 255 0.94 -31.38 -15.11
N ALA A 256 1.16 -31.53 -16.42
CA ALA A 256 0.30 -32.35 -17.27
C ALA A 256 0.68 -33.84 -17.33
N HIS A 257 1.95 -34.18 -17.10
CA HIS A 257 2.45 -35.52 -17.40
C HIS A 257 3.09 -36.24 -16.20
N GLU A 258 3.41 -35.53 -15.11
CA GLU A 258 3.99 -36.17 -13.93
C GLU A 258 2.89 -36.57 -12.91
N ASP A 259 3.19 -37.62 -12.13
CA ASP A 259 2.36 -38.03 -11.01
C ASP A 259 2.32 -36.95 -9.92
N ALA A 260 1.32 -37.00 -9.06
CA ALA A 260 1.03 -35.97 -8.06
C ALA A 260 2.19 -35.65 -7.13
N ASP A 261 2.99 -36.65 -6.75
CA ASP A 261 4.19 -36.52 -5.89
C ASP A 261 5.39 -35.91 -6.64
N ARG A 262 5.41 -36.00 -7.96
CA ARG A 262 6.43 -35.41 -8.82
C ARG A 262 6.02 -34.06 -9.44
N LYS A 263 4.77 -33.67 -9.31
CA LYS A 263 4.25 -32.38 -9.74
C LYS A 263 4.81 -31.25 -8.86
N THR A 264 6.12 -31.00 -8.95
CA THR A 264 6.88 -30.07 -8.11
C THR A 264 7.91 -29.27 -8.87
N LEU A 265 8.38 -28.14 -8.31
CA LEU A 265 9.49 -27.39 -8.87
C LEU A 265 10.83 -28.16 -8.80
N ALA A 266 10.96 -29.13 -7.87
CA ALA A 266 12.12 -30.00 -7.82
C ALA A 266 12.22 -30.84 -9.10
N THR A 267 11.14 -31.37 -9.62
CA THR A 267 11.06 -32.08 -10.90
C THR A 267 11.45 -31.18 -12.07
N VAL A 268 11.00 -29.93 -12.09
CA VAL A 268 11.41 -28.95 -13.10
C VAL A 268 12.93 -28.70 -13.04
N ARG A 269 13.50 -28.66 -11.83
CA ARG A 269 14.95 -28.54 -11.65
C ARG A 269 15.70 -29.76 -12.13
N GLU A 270 15.19 -30.97 -11.87
CA GLU A 270 15.74 -32.21 -12.40
C GLU A 270 15.80 -32.20 -13.91
N TYR A 271 14.74 -31.77 -14.60
CA TYR A 271 14.72 -31.63 -16.05
C TYR A 271 15.87 -30.74 -16.57
N LEU A 272 16.06 -29.57 -15.96
CA LEU A 272 17.10 -28.61 -16.35
C LEU A 272 18.53 -29.13 -16.11
N THR A 273 18.72 -30.16 -15.27
CA THR A 273 20.01 -30.74 -14.94
C THR A 273 20.25 -32.11 -15.57
N LEU A 274 19.34 -32.54 -16.44
CA LEU A 274 19.54 -33.77 -17.24
C LEU A 274 20.76 -33.66 -18.15
N PRO A 275 21.47 -34.77 -18.40
CA PRO A 275 22.47 -34.84 -19.47
C PRO A 275 21.86 -34.42 -20.81
N PRO A 276 22.63 -33.80 -21.73
CA PRO A 276 22.10 -33.22 -22.98
C PRO A 276 21.23 -34.17 -23.79
N GLU A 277 21.65 -35.45 -23.91
CA GLU A 277 20.87 -36.47 -24.65
C GLU A 277 19.50 -36.74 -24.00
N LYS A 278 19.48 -36.88 -22.68
CA LYS A 278 18.22 -37.10 -21.94
C LYS A 278 17.31 -35.88 -21.98
N PHE A 279 17.89 -34.68 -21.93
CA PHE A 279 17.12 -33.44 -22.07
C PHE A 279 16.52 -33.35 -23.49
N ARG A 280 17.23 -33.78 -24.53
CA ARG A 280 16.70 -33.84 -25.88
C ARG A 280 15.50 -34.79 -25.97
N THR A 281 15.59 -36.01 -25.38
CA THR A 281 14.48 -36.94 -25.30
C THR A 281 13.26 -36.34 -24.58
N LEU A 282 13.50 -35.59 -23.51
CA LEU A 282 12.42 -34.85 -22.82
C LEU A 282 11.77 -33.84 -23.76
N LEU A 283 12.52 -33.07 -24.51
CA LEU A 283 11.97 -32.11 -25.47
C LEU A 283 11.17 -32.79 -26.59
N GLU A 284 11.59 -33.97 -27.06
CA GLU A 284 10.85 -34.79 -28.01
C GLU A 284 9.50 -35.26 -27.42
N LEU A 285 9.47 -35.71 -26.15
CA LEU A 285 8.22 -36.00 -25.46
C LEU A 285 7.31 -34.79 -25.30
N MET A 286 7.90 -33.61 -25.05
CA MET A 286 7.16 -32.34 -24.98
C MET A 286 6.54 -31.96 -26.34
N GLN A 287 7.24 -32.26 -27.46
CA GLN A 287 6.72 -32.00 -28.83
C GLN A 287 5.45 -32.80 -29.13
N ASP A 288 5.36 -34.02 -28.61
CA ASP A 288 4.21 -34.89 -28.81
C ASP A 288 3.02 -34.56 -27.87
N SER A 289 3.20 -33.64 -26.93
CA SER A 289 2.17 -33.27 -25.97
C SER A 289 1.12 -32.35 -26.58
N ILE A 290 -0.14 -32.76 -26.49
CA ILE A 290 -1.32 -31.95 -26.86
C ILE A 290 -1.89 -31.13 -25.71
N ALA A 291 -1.42 -31.39 -24.49
CA ALA A 291 -1.89 -30.72 -23.29
C ALA A 291 -1.62 -29.19 -23.35
N ALA A 292 -2.34 -28.45 -22.51
CA ALA A 292 -2.30 -26.99 -22.48
C ALA A 292 -2.51 -26.34 -23.88
N GLY A 293 -3.38 -26.91 -24.72
CA GLY A 293 -3.63 -26.39 -26.07
C GLY A 293 -2.41 -26.39 -26.99
N GLY A 294 -1.46 -27.31 -26.76
CA GLY A 294 -0.21 -27.43 -27.52
C GLY A 294 0.88 -26.41 -27.13
N LEU A 295 0.73 -25.67 -26.02
CA LEU A 295 1.75 -24.73 -25.55
C LEU A 295 3.04 -25.43 -25.13
N ILE A 296 2.94 -26.66 -24.59
CA ILE A 296 4.10 -27.49 -24.23
C ILE A 296 4.94 -27.80 -25.48
N ALA A 297 4.32 -28.27 -26.56
CA ALA A 297 4.97 -28.56 -27.81
C ALA A 297 5.63 -27.29 -28.40
N ARG A 298 4.94 -26.15 -28.36
CA ARG A 298 5.50 -24.87 -28.85
C ARG A 298 6.73 -24.42 -28.04
N ALA A 299 6.73 -24.63 -26.71
CA ALA A 299 7.89 -24.31 -25.87
C ALA A 299 9.10 -25.19 -26.23
N ALA A 300 8.91 -26.50 -26.47
CA ALA A 300 9.95 -27.41 -26.92
C ALA A 300 10.49 -27.00 -28.31
N ASN A 301 9.59 -26.74 -29.28
CA ASN A 301 9.97 -26.31 -30.62
C ASN A 301 10.74 -24.99 -30.61
N ARG A 302 10.37 -24.03 -29.78
CA ARG A 302 11.07 -22.75 -29.58
C ARG A 302 12.52 -22.96 -29.11
N PHE A 303 12.73 -23.91 -28.20
CA PHE A 303 14.05 -24.22 -27.69
C PHE A 303 14.89 -25.00 -28.73
N LEU A 304 14.32 -26.03 -29.35
CA LEU A 304 14.99 -26.85 -30.36
C LEU A 304 15.34 -26.06 -31.64
N GLY A 305 14.62 -25.01 -31.97
CA GLY A 305 14.90 -24.12 -33.08
C GLY A 305 16.09 -23.17 -32.88
N LYS A 306 16.73 -23.19 -31.69
CA LYS A 306 17.88 -22.34 -31.39
C LYS A 306 19.18 -22.95 -31.87
N SER A 307 20.18 -22.10 -32.15
CA SER A 307 21.55 -22.57 -32.34
C SER A 307 22.10 -23.13 -31.02
N ASP A 308 23.09 -24.03 -31.11
CA ASP A 308 23.72 -24.66 -29.92
C ASP A 308 24.22 -23.62 -28.89
N ARG A 309 24.79 -22.52 -29.38
CA ARG A 309 25.28 -21.43 -28.52
C ARG A 309 24.14 -20.70 -27.80
N GLU A 310 23.07 -20.46 -28.51
CA GLU A 310 21.87 -19.80 -27.95
C GLU A 310 21.17 -20.71 -26.93
N ALA A 311 20.98 -22.00 -27.30
CA ALA A 311 20.39 -23.00 -26.42
C ALA A 311 21.21 -23.15 -25.09
N ALA A 312 22.54 -23.16 -25.20
CA ALA A 312 23.43 -23.21 -24.04
C ALA A 312 23.28 -21.97 -23.13
N SER A 313 23.11 -20.78 -23.74
CA SER A 313 22.91 -19.53 -22.98
C SER A 313 21.56 -19.51 -22.26
N VAL A 314 20.49 -19.94 -22.91
CA VAL A 314 19.15 -20.06 -22.34
C VAL A 314 19.13 -21.07 -21.19
N MET A 315 19.73 -22.26 -21.41
CA MET A 315 19.86 -23.30 -20.39
C MET A 315 20.63 -22.79 -19.16
N SER A 316 21.77 -22.13 -19.37
CA SER A 316 22.56 -21.54 -18.31
C SER A 316 21.78 -20.50 -17.50
N SER A 317 21.00 -19.65 -18.18
CA SER A 317 20.11 -18.68 -17.51
C SER A 317 19.03 -19.40 -16.70
N ALA A 318 18.31 -20.36 -17.28
CA ALA A 318 17.28 -21.14 -16.56
C ALA A 318 17.84 -21.86 -15.34
N GLN A 319 19.02 -22.51 -15.48
CA GLN A 319 19.71 -23.19 -14.37
C GLN A 319 20.13 -22.22 -13.27
N ARG A 320 20.65 -21.03 -13.62
CA ARG A 320 21.05 -19.99 -12.67
C ARG A 320 19.85 -19.52 -11.83
N HIS A 321 18.72 -19.29 -12.46
CA HIS A 321 17.52 -18.79 -11.78
C HIS A 321 16.80 -19.83 -10.93
N THR A 322 17.04 -21.11 -11.17
CA THR A 322 16.44 -22.23 -10.42
C THR A 322 17.41 -22.91 -9.45
N HIS A 323 18.66 -22.43 -9.35
CA HIS A 323 19.71 -23.05 -8.52
C HIS A 323 19.32 -23.20 -7.03
N PHE A 324 18.48 -22.32 -6.50
CA PHE A 324 18.00 -22.40 -5.11
C PHE A 324 17.20 -23.70 -4.84
N LEU A 325 16.66 -24.36 -5.87
CA LEU A 325 15.97 -25.64 -5.80
C LEU A 325 16.93 -26.84 -5.61
N ASP A 326 18.24 -26.65 -5.67
CA ASP A 326 19.22 -27.70 -5.31
C ASP A 326 19.30 -27.92 -3.79
N SER A 327 18.68 -27.03 -2.99
CA SER A 327 18.60 -27.18 -1.55
C SER A 327 17.55 -28.21 -1.14
N PRO A 328 17.92 -29.32 -0.47
CA PRO A 328 16.96 -30.30 0.05
C PRO A 328 15.92 -29.67 0.99
N ARG A 329 16.27 -28.58 1.68
CA ARG A 329 15.38 -27.85 2.59
C ARG A 329 14.29 -27.12 1.82
N ILE A 330 14.63 -26.47 0.71
CA ILE A 330 13.66 -25.81 -0.16
C ILE A 330 12.78 -26.84 -0.87
N VAL A 331 13.37 -27.93 -1.35
CA VAL A 331 12.63 -29.05 -1.96
C VAL A 331 11.57 -29.57 -0.98
N ALA A 332 11.93 -29.86 0.27
CA ALA A 332 11.00 -30.33 1.28
C ALA A 332 9.89 -29.29 1.59
N ALA A 333 10.23 -28.00 1.62
CA ALA A 333 9.27 -26.91 1.86
C ALA A 333 8.31 -26.66 0.67
N THR A 334 8.63 -27.19 -0.53
CA THR A 334 7.84 -27.02 -1.75
C THR A 334 7.26 -28.33 -2.30
N ALA A 335 7.37 -29.44 -1.56
CA ALA A 335 6.91 -30.75 -2.01
C ALA A 335 5.39 -30.97 -1.87
N ARG A 336 4.73 -30.32 -0.93
CA ARG A 336 3.29 -30.46 -0.63
C ARG A 336 2.70 -29.11 -0.22
N SER A 337 1.37 -29.02 -0.18
CA SER A 337 0.67 -27.83 0.31
C SER A 337 -0.12 -28.17 1.58
N ASP A 338 0.19 -27.50 2.68
CA ASP A 338 -0.55 -27.58 3.94
C ASP A 338 -1.67 -26.51 4.03
N PHE A 339 -1.73 -25.59 3.08
CA PHE A 339 -2.72 -24.51 2.96
C PHE A 339 -2.83 -24.02 1.51
N GLN A 340 -3.79 -23.13 1.26
CA GLN A 340 -3.93 -22.37 0.00
C GLN A 340 -3.92 -20.87 0.30
N PHE A 341 -3.32 -20.05 -0.57
CA PHE A 341 -3.29 -18.60 -0.38
C PHE A 341 -4.68 -17.95 -0.50
N SER A 342 -5.61 -18.53 -1.25
CA SER A 342 -7.01 -18.07 -1.33
C SER A 342 -7.71 -18.07 0.03
N ALA A 343 -7.29 -18.93 0.98
CA ALA A 343 -7.81 -18.97 2.35
C ALA A 343 -7.68 -17.61 3.06
N LEU A 344 -6.66 -16.81 2.74
CA LEU A 344 -6.48 -15.45 3.29
C LEU A 344 -7.69 -14.53 3.09
N ARG A 345 -8.60 -14.82 2.15
CA ARG A 345 -9.80 -14.01 1.88
C ARG A 345 -11.08 -14.55 2.53
N HIS A 346 -11.09 -15.80 2.91
CA HIS A 346 -12.30 -16.50 3.37
C HIS A 346 -12.26 -16.84 4.85
N GLU A 347 -11.09 -17.10 5.39
CA GLU A 347 -10.88 -17.45 6.79
C GLU A 347 -9.65 -16.73 7.37
N LEU A 348 -9.70 -16.45 8.67
CA LEU A 348 -8.59 -15.78 9.33
C LEU A 348 -7.37 -16.70 9.36
N THR A 349 -6.40 -16.38 8.53
CA THR A 349 -5.19 -17.17 8.32
C THR A 349 -3.94 -16.29 8.46
N SER A 350 -2.92 -16.81 9.13
CA SER A 350 -1.62 -16.16 9.27
C SER A 350 -0.54 -17.00 8.61
N ILE A 351 0.19 -16.42 7.67
CA ILE A 351 1.28 -17.09 6.94
C ILE A 351 2.57 -16.32 7.18
N PHE A 352 3.58 -16.99 7.73
CA PHE A 352 4.90 -16.43 7.95
C PHE A 352 5.90 -17.07 6.97
N LEU A 353 6.57 -16.25 6.17
CA LEU A 353 7.61 -16.64 5.23
C LEU A 353 8.97 -16.33 5.87
N VAL A 354 9.64 -17.35 6.38
CA VAL A 354 10.88 -17.21 7.16
C VAL A 354 12.09 -17.57 6.31
N LEU A 355 13.01 -16.62 6.14
CA LEU A 355 14.25 -16.81 5.42
C LEU A 355 15.37 -16.01 6.09
N PRO A 356 16.38 -16.67 6.70
CA PRO A 356 17.40 -15.97 7.48
C PRO A 356 18.24 -15.01 6.64
N PRO A 357 18.71 -13.88 7.21
CA PRO A 357 19.37 -12.81 6.46
C PRO A 357 20.60 -13.28 5.67
N ASN A 358 21.38 -14.22 6.22
CA ASN A 358 22.55 -14.80 5.54
C ASN A 358 22.19 -15.75 4.38
N ARG A 359 20.90 -15.97 4.12
CA ARG A 359 20.38 -16.80 3.03
C ARG A 359 19.53 -16.00 2.04
N LEU A 360 19.25 -14.72 2.33
CA LEU A 360 18.38 -13.89 1.48
C LEU A 360 18.90 -13.82 0.05
N ASP A 361 20.19 -13.57 -0.17
CA ASP A 361 20.77 -13.45 -1.51
C ASP A 361 20.58 -14.72 -2.35
N ALA A 362 20.77 -15.88 -1.74
CA ALA A 362 20.68 -17.17 -2.43
C ALA A 362 19.23 -17.63 -2.66
N TYR A 363 18.32 -17.32 -1.73
CA TYR A 363 16.98 -17.89 -1.70
C TYR A 363 15.85 -16.85 -1.80
N SER A 364 16.13 -15.58 -2.07
CA SER A 364 15.10 -14.54 -2.28
C SER A 364 14.08 -14.91 -3.38
N ARG A 365 14.52 -15.70 -4.38
CA ARG A 365 13.62 -16.19 -5.45
C ARG A 365 12.48 -17.06 -4.91
N TRP A 366 12.73 -17.83 -3.85
CA TRP A 366 11.68 -18.58 -3.17
C TRP A 366 10.62 -17.64 -2.54
N LEU A 367 11.06 -16.58 -1.84
CA LEU A 367 10.13 -15.57 -1.29
C LEU A 367 9.35 -14.87 -2.39
N ARG A 368 10.04 -14.46 -3.46
CA ARG A 368 9.40 -13.80 -4.64
C ARG A 368 8.30 -14.66 -5.22
N LEU A 369 8.59 -15.94 -5.43
CA LEU A 369 7.66 -16.92 -5.97
C LEU A 369 6.40 -17.01 -5.10
N LEU A 370 6.55 -17.15 -3.79
CA LEU A 370 5.43 -17.28 -2.87
C LEU A 370 4.60 -15.99 -2.78
N VAL A 371 5.24 -14.83 -2.76
CA VAL A 371 4.53 -13.54 -2.75
C VAL A 371 3.78 -13.32 -4.06
N ALA A 372 4.42 -13.58 -5.21
CA ALA A 372 3.78 -13.43 -6.52
C ALA A 372 2.57 -14.36 -6.65
N GLN A 373 2.71 -15.61 -6.21
CA GLN A 373 1.62 -16.58 -6.25
C GLN A 373 0.48 -16.22 -5.29
N ALA A 374 0.78 -15.75 -4.09
CA ALA A 374 -0.23 -15.28 -3.15
C ALA A 374 -1.04 -14.12 -3.74
N LEU A 375 -0.37 -13.17 -4.42
CA LEU A 375 -1.04 -12.06 -5.11
C LEU A 375 -1.94 -12.56 -6.25
N GLN A 376 -1.46 -13.50 -7.06
CA GLN A 376 -2.21 -14.07 -8.17
C GLN A 376 -3.42 -14.87 -7.68
N ASP A 377 -3.25 -15.71 -6.64
CA ASP A 377 -4.35 -16.51 -6.07
C ASP A 377 -5.46 -15.62 -5.49
N ILE A 378 -5.08 -14.53 -4.79
CA ILE A 378 -6.04 -13.56 -4.26
C ILE A 378 -6.77 -12.82 -5.40
N ALA A 379 -6.07 -12.44 -6.47
CA ALA A 379 -6.67 -11.77 -7.61
C ALA A 379 -7.70 -12.67 -8.30
N ARG A 380 -7.29 -13.90 -8.63
CA ARG A 380 -8.16 -14.90 -9.26
C ARG A 380 -9.39 -15.20 -8.42
N ASP A 381 -9.20 -15.42 -7.12
CA ASP A 381 -10.31 -15.66 -6.20
C ASP A 381 -11.24 -14.44 -6.11
N ALA A 382 -10.69 -13.21 -6.20
CA ALA A 382 -11.49 -11.99 -6.23
C ALA A 382 -12.38 -11.88 -7.46
N GLU A 383 -11.86 -12.28 -8.62
CA GLU A 383 -12.58 -12.28 -9.89
C GLU A 383 -13.66 -13.38 -9.93
N ALA A 384 -13.31 -14.58 -9.46
CA ALA A 384 -14.26 -15.71 -9.38
C ALA A 384 -15.39 -15.47 -8.36
N SER A 385 -15.12 -14.76 -7.27
CA SER A 385 -16.06 -14.52 -6.16
C SER A 385 -17.07 -13.40 -6.40
N GLN A 386 -17.23 -12.87 -7.61
CA GLN A 386 -18.30 -11.89 -7.91
C GLN A 386 -19.71 -12.45 -7.64
N THR A 387 -19.86 -13.74 -7.39
CA THR A 387 -21.11 -14.47 -7.20
C THR A 387 -21.39 -14.96 -5.76
N GLY A 388 -20.88 -14.28 -4.72
CA GLY A 388 -21.47 -14.43 -3.37
C GLY A 388 -20.76 -15.31 -2.36
N ALA A 389 -19.49 -15.69 -2.55
CA ALA A 389 -18.72 -16.33 -1.48
C ALA A 389 -18.47 -15.37 -0.31
N ALA A 390 -18.59 -15.85 0.93
CA ALA A 390 -18.37 -15.05 2.12
C ALA A 390 -16.93 -14.49 2.14
N ARG A 391 -16.80 -13.18 2.18
CA ARG A 391 -15.54 -12.47 2.31
C ARG A 391 -15.31 -12.06 3.76
N LEU A 392 -14.05 -12.09 4.18
CA LEU A 392 -13.66 -11.42 5.42
C LEU A 392 -13.92 -9.91 5.30
N LYS A 393 -14.41 -9.30 6.38
CA LYS A 393 -14.71 -7.86 6.44
C LYS A 393 -13.45 -7.02 6.20
N GLN A 394 -12.32 -7.46 6.75
CA GLN A 394 -11.04 -6.77 6.65
C GLN A 394 -10.19 -7.37 5.51
N PRO A 395 -9.52 -6.53 4.69
CA PRO A 395 -8.62 -7.01 3.65
C PRO A 395 -7.48 -7.86 4.23
N ALA A 396 -7.00 -8.87 3.50
CA ALA A 396 -5.78 -9.57 3.86
C ALA A 396 -4.59 -8.60 3.85
N LEU A 397 -3.74 -8.66 4.89
CA LEU A 397 -2.60 -7.77 5.06
C LEU A 397 -1.31 -8.48 4.68
N PHE A 398 -0.54 -7.91 3.74
CA PHE A 398 0.81 -8.36 3.42
C PHE A 398 1.83 -7.42 4.09
N LEU A 399 2.43 -7.88 5.18
CA LEU A 399 3.54 -7.20 5.86
C LEU A 399 4.86 -7.65 5.22
N LEU A 400 5.37 -6.84 4.32
CA LEU A 400 6.57 -7.14 3.54
C LEU A 400 7.79 -6.50 4.23
N ASP A 401 8.23 -7.10 5.35
CA ASP A 401 9.45 -6.64 6.03
C ASP A 401 10.68 -7.01 5.20
N GLU A 402 11.67 -6.15 5.18
CA GLU A 402 12.83 -6.22 4.30
C GLU A 402 12.44 -6.32 2.80
N PHE A 403 11.45 -5.52 2.39
CA PHE A 403 10.87 -5.55 1.04
C PHE A 403 11.93 -5.49 -0.08
N ALA A 404 13.01 -4.75 0.14
CA ALA A 404 14.11 -4.63 -0.83
C ALA A 404 14.75 -5.99 -1.16
N ALA A 405 14.73 -6.97 -0.25
CA ALA A 405 15.29 -8.29 -0.48
C ALA A 405 14.56 -9.10 -1.56
N LEU A 406 13.32 -8.75 -1.88
CA LEU A 406 12.58 -9.36 -2.98
C LEU A 406 13.12 -8.93 -4.36
N GLY A 407 13.93 -7.86 -4.41
CA GLY A 407 14.29 -7.23 -5.67
C GLY A 407 13.06 -6.62 -6.38
N ARG A 408 13.22 -6.25 -7.63
CA ARG A 408 12.07 -5.77 -8.42
C ARG A 408 11.09 -6.92 -8.69
N LEU A 409 9.86 -6.77 -8.24
CA LEU A 409 8.77 -7.73 -8.44
C LEU A 409 7.54 -7.00 -9.02
N GLU A 410 7.33 -7.17 -10.33
CA GLU A 410 6.25 -6.46 -11.03
C GLU A 410 4.85 -6.79 -10.49
N ALA A 411 4.65 -8.01 -9.98
CA ALA A 411 3.40 -8.40 -9.35
C ALA A 411 3.04 -7.49 -8.16
N VAL A 412 4.03 -7.11 -7.32
CA VAL A 412 3.80 -6.18 -6.21
C VAL A 412 3.57 -4.76 -6.71
N GLU A 413 4.30 -4.32 -7.74
CA GLU A 413 4.10 -3.00 -8.35
C GLU A 413 2.66 -2.85 -8.89
N ARG A 414 2.19 -3.86 -9.64
CA ARG A 414 0.80 -3.90 -10.13
C ARG A 414 -0.21 -3.95 -8.99
N ALA A 415 0.06 -4.74 -7.96
CA ALA A 415 -0.80 -4.87 -6.79
C ALA A 415 -0.94 -3.56 -6.02
N MET A 416 0.14 -2.78 -5.86
CA MET A 416 0.09 -1.44 -5.27
C MET A 416 -0.81 -0.47 -6.07
N GLY A 417 -0.94 -0.66 -7.38
CA GLY A 417 -1.79 0.19 -8.22
C GLY A 417 -3.26 -0.23 -8.24
N LEU A 418 -3.55 -1.53 -8.14
CA LEU A 418 -4.84 -2.09 -8.52
C LEU A 418 -5.54 -2.91 -7.43
N MET A 419 -4.81 -3.55 -6.52
CA MET A 419 -5.37 -4.63 -5.70
C MET A 419 -6.05 -4.19 -4.39
N ALA A 420 -6.09 -2.92 -4.06
CA ALA A 420 -6.88 -2.44 -2.92
C ALA A 420 -8.37 -2.84 -3.03
N GLY A 421 -8.91 -2.86 -4.25
CA GLY A 421 -10.28 -3.31 -4.55
C GLY A 421 -10.51 -4.83 -4.44
N TYR A 422 -9.44 -5.64 -4.48
CA TYR A 422 -9.52 -7.11 -4.43
C TYR A 422 -9.51 -7.69 -2.99
N GLY A 423 -9.59 -6.82 -1.98
CA GLY A 423 -9.55 -7.23 -0.56
C GLY A 423 -8.14 -7.55 -0.08
N LEU A 424 -7.14 -6.84 -0.61
CA LEU A 424 -5.74 -6.94 -0.24
C LEU A 424 -5.18 -5.59 0.17
N GLN A 425 -4.41 -5.57 1.23
CA GLN A 425 -3.68 -4.39 1.69
C GLN A 425 -2.19 -4.73 1.82
N LEU A 426 -1.37 -4.04 1.03
CA LEU A 426 0.08 -4.19 1.07
C LEU A 426 0.69 -3.18 2.04
N TRP A 427 1.71 -3.62 2.75
CA TRP A 427 2.52 -2.77 3.61
C TRP A 427 4.01 -3.08 3.41
N PRO A 428 4.62 -2.57 2.31
CA PRO A 428 6.06 -2.63 2.13
C PRO A 428 6.79 -1.83 3.20
N ILE A 429 7.87 -2.41 3.70
CA ILE A 429 8.73 -1.80 4.72
C ILE A 429 10.15 -1.78 4.15
N LEU A 430 10.72 -0.57 4.01
CA LEU A 430 12.06 -0.31 3.46
C LEU A 430 12.90 0.48 4.46
N GLN A 431 14.19 0.58 4.19
CA GLN A 431 15.10 1.35 5.03
C GLN A 431 15.07 2.84 4.68
N ASP A 432 15.00 3.16 3.39
CA ASP A 432 15.03 4.51 2.86
C ASP A 432 14.34 4.60 1.49
N MET A 433 14.20 5.80 0.97
CA MET A 433 13.61 6.04 -0.35
C MET A 433 14.53 5.63 -1.50
N SER A 434 15.84 5.59 -1.27
CA SER A 434 16.82 5.20 -2.29
C SER A 434 16.65 3.74 -2.67
N GLN A 435 16.45 2.82 -1.68
CA GLN A 435 16.14 1.42 -1.95
C GLN A 435 14.94 1.26 -2.89
N LEU A 436 13.88 2.04 -2.67
CA LEU A 436 12.69 1.97 -3.52
C LEU A 436 12.96 2.49 -4.94
N LYS A 437 13.73 3.58 -5.06
CA LYS A 437 14.12 4.15 -6.36
C LYS A 437 15.07 3.26 -7.14
N ASP A 438 16.02 2.62 -6.47
CA ASP A 438 16.97 1.70 -7.10
C ASP A 438 16.25 0.46 -7.69
N LEU A 439 15.22 -0.04 -7.01
CA LEU A 439 14.45 -1.18 -7.48
C LEU A 439 13.45 -0.85 -8.59
N TYR A 440 12.74 0.27 -8.46
CA TYR A 440 11.60 0.58 -9.32
C TYR A 440 11.78 1.84 -10.17
N GLY A 441 12.90 2.57 -10.04
CA GLY A 441 13.17 3.77 -10.82
C GLY A 441 12.07 4.82 -10.66
N ALA A 442 11.60 5.37 -11.77
CA ALA A 442 10.50 6.36 -11.77
C ALA A 442 9.18 5.80 -11.18
N ARG A 443 8.98 4.48 -11.24
CA ARG A 443 7.78 3.82 -10.71
C ARG A 443 7.75 3.72 -9.19
N ALA A 444 8.83 4.07 -8.49
CA ALA A 444 8.83 4.24 -7.03
C ALA A 444 7.71 5.19 -6.56
N ASN A 445 7.36 6.18 -7.37
CA ASN A 445 6.27 7.11 -7.08
C ASN A 445 4.90 6.43 -7.01
N THR A 446 4.68 5.31 -7.69
CA THR A 446 3.44 4.53 -7.61
C THR A 446 3.19 4.01 -6.20
N PHE A 447 4.24 3.55 -5.51
CA PHE A 447 4.15 3.09 -4.13
C PHE A 447 3.74 4.21 -3.17
N VAL A 448 4.36 5.38 -3.32
CA VAL A 448 4.06 6.56 -2.49
C VAL A 448 2.66 7.11 -2.76
N ALA A 449 2.25 7.17 -4.02
CA ALA A 449 0.96 7.73 -4.43
C ALA A 449 -0.22 6.86 -3.97
N ASN A 450 -0.05 5.53 -3.96
CA ASN A 450 -1.08 4.57 -3.54
C ASN A 450 -1.02 4.19 -2.05
N ALA A 451 -0.04 4.73 -1.32
CA ALA A 451 0.00 4.60 0.14
C ALA A 451 -0.96 5.58 0.80
N GLY A 452 -2.01 5.06 1.43
CA GLY A 452 -2.92 5.84 2.28
C GLY A 452 -2.22 6.37 3.53
N VAL A 453 -1.20 5.63 4.01
CA VAL A 453 -0.32 6.05 5.10
C VAL A 453 1.13 5.83 4.69
N LEU A 454 1.92 6.89 4.73
CA LEU A 454 3.37 6.82 4.74
C LEU A 454 3.85 7.06 6.17
N GLN A 455 4.50 6.07 6.73
CA GLN A 455 5.09 6.08 8.07
C GLN A 455 6.61 6.20 7.95
N THR A 456 7.21 7.17 8.65
CA THR A 456 8.67 7.38 8.61
C THR A 456 9.23 7.67 10.00
N PHE A 457 10.36 7.06 10.33
CA PHE A 457 11.06 7.30 11.59
C PHE A 457 12.54 6.87 11.50
N GLY A 458 13.38 7.53 12.30
CA GLY A 458 14.80 7.25 12.40
C GLY A 458 15.57 7.52 11.10
N VAL A 459 15.09 8.46 10.28
CA VAL A 459 15.73 8.82 9.00
C VAL A 459 17.14 9.35 9.24
N ASN A 460 18.14 8.71 8.63
CA ASN A 460 19.56 9.05 8.81
C ASN A 460 20.24 9.52 7.51
N ASP A 461 19.58 9.35 6.37
CA ASP A 461 20.13 9.76 5.08
C ASP A 461 19.50 11.08 4.61
N PHE A 462 20.35 11.95 4.04
CA PHE A 462 19.96 13.28 3.62
C PHE A 462 18.96 13.27 2.44
N GLU A 463 19.07 12.31 1.53
CA GLU A 463 18.19 12.26 0.35
C GLU A 463 16.76 11.93 0.75
N THR A 464 16.56 10.95 1.64
CA THR A 464 15.22 10.64 2.18
C THR A 464 14.70 11.82 3.02
N ALA A 465 15.54 12.42 3.87
CA ALA A 465 15.14 13.57 4.67
C ALA A 465 14.70 14.76 3.80
N LYS A 466 15.47 15.07 2.76
CA LYS A 466 15.17 16.13 1.79
C LYS A 466 13.87 15.86 1.03
N TRP A 467 13.69 14.62 0.56
CA TRP A 467 12.48 14.21 -0.12
C TRP A 467 11.25 14.34 0.80
N LEU A 468 11.35 13.90 2.07
CA LEU A 468 10.29 14.06 3.07
C LEU A 468 9.97 15.54 3.34
N SER A 469 10.97 16.38 3.54
CA SER A 469 10.81 17.82 3.74
C SER A 469 10.00 18.46 2.61
N GLN A 470 10.37 18.15 1.36
CA GLN A 470 9.66 18.65 0.17
C GLN A 470 8.22 18.12 0.09
N MET A 471 7.97 16.85 0.45
CA MET A 471 6.65 16.24 0.41
C MET A 471 5.72 16.76 1.52
N ILE A 472 6.26 17.07 2.70
CA ILE A 472 5.52 17.66 3.82
C ILE A 472 5.07 19.07 3.47
N GLY A 473 5.91 19.82 2.72
CA GLY A 473 5.59 21.13 2.20
C GLY A 473 6.10 22.30 3.07
N ARG A 474 5.65 23.50 2.71
CA ARG A 474 6.11 24.76 3.31
C ARG A 474 5.02 25.45 4.10
N GLU A 475 5.43 26.13 5.15
CA GLU A 475 4.61 27.07 5.93
C GLU A 475 5.05 28.52 5.68
N THR A 476 4.16 29.45 6.02
CA THR A 476 4.48 30.88 6.04
C THR A 476 4.96 31.26 7.42
N THR A 477 6.20 31.70 7.52
CA THR A 477 6.81 32.17 8.79
C THR A 477 7.03 33.66 8.74
N GLY A 478 6.69 34.36 9.83
CA GLY A 478 6.91 35.78 9.96
C GLY A 478 8.17 36.09 10.80
N TYR A 479 8.91 37.11 10.40
CA TYR A 479 9.99 37.65 11.20
C TYR A 479 9.91 39.18 11.26
N GLN A 480 10.39 39.74 12.36
CA GLN A 480 10.46 41.17 12.57
C GLN A 480 11.90 41.67 12.28
N THR A 481 11.97 42.74 11.53
CA THR A 481 13.23 43.43 11.28
C THR A 481 13.15 44.81 11.93
N GLU A 482 14.07 45.10 12.83
CA GLU A 482 14.20 46.42 13.44
C GLU A 482 15.27 47.22 12.70
N SER A 483 14.93 48.43 12.28
CA SER A 483 15.86 49.36 11.66
C SER A 483 16.13 50.53 12.61
N HIS A 484 17.37 50.69 13.01
CA HIS A 484 17.83 51.83 13.82
C HIS A 484 18.56 52.83 12.90
N LYS A 485 18.01 54.00 12.71
CA LYS A 485 18.74 55.13 12.15
C LYS A 485 19.17 56.07 13.29
N PRO A 486 20.40 56.57 13.32
CA PRO A 486 20.82 57.56 14.31
C PRO A 486 19.90 58.80 14.26
N GLY A 487 19.19 59.08 15.36
CA GLY A 487 18.28 60.22 15.48
C GLY A 487 16.79 59.93 15.24
N ASP A 488 16.43 58.76 14.75
CA ASP A 488 15.03 58.35 14.52
C ASP A 488 14.56 57.32 15.54
N ALA A 489 13.26 57.27 15.79
CA ALA A 489 12.65 56.17 16.57
C ALA A 489 12.83 54.83 15.82
N PRO A 490 13.10 53.72 16.53
CA PRO A 490 13.22 52.39 15.90
C PRO A 490 11.98 52.08 15.08
N SER A 491 12.15 51.70 13.82
CA SER A 491 11.03 51.23 13.00
C SER A 491 11.07 49.70 12.89
N THR A 492 9.96 49.08 13.20
CA THR A 492 9.77 47.61 13.12
C THR A 492 8.97 47.27 11.87
N SER A 493 9.57 46.46 10.99
CA SER A 493 8.86 45.89 9.84
C SER A 493 8.56 44.43 10.09
N TYR A 494 7.32 43.99 9.78
CA TYR A 494 6.94 42.58 9.82
C TYR A 494 7.00 42.01 8.40
N ASN A 495 7.91 41.05 8.21
CA ASN A 495 8.13 40.38 6.94
C ASN A 495 7.66 38.90 7.02
N VAL A 496 7.16 38.37 5.92
CA VAL A 496 6.76 36.96 5.81
C VAL A 496 7.58 36.26 4.74
N THR A 497 7.97 35.01 5.02
CA THR A 497 8.75 34.18 4.11
C THR A 497 8.27 32.73 4.13
N ALA A 498 8.64 31.95 3.10
CA ALA A 498 8.42 30.51 3.10
C ALA A 498 9.50 29.83 3.93
N ARG A 499 9.08 28.87 4.78
CA ARG A 499 9.96 27.92 5.44
C ARG A 499 9.43 26.51 5.22
N ASP A 500 10.29 25.53 5.04
CA ASP A 500 9.87 24.12 5.04
C ASP A 500 9.28 23.81 6.41
N LEU A 501 8.12 23.11 6.47
CA LEU A 501 7.45 22.77 7.74
C LEU A 501 8.39 21.99 8.67
N MET A 502 9.23 21.13 8.07
CA MET A 502 10.41 20.53 8.69
C MET A 502 11.54 20.54 7.67
N THR A 503 12.69 21.03 8.07
CA THR A 503 13.91 21.00 7.24
C THR A 503 14.52 19.59 7.25
N PRO A 504 15.38 19.22 6.29
CA PRO A 504 16.01 17.88 6.26
C PRO A 504 16.80 17.56 7.55
N ASP A 505 17.48 18.53 8.11
CA ASP A 505 18.23 18.39 9.36
C ASP A 505 17.31 18.17 10.57
N GLU A 506 16.18 18.87 10.65
CA GLU A 506 15.16 18.64 11.68
C GLU A 506 14.56 17.24 11.59
N ILE A 507 14.34 16.72 10.37
CA ILE A 507 13.85 15.35 10.16
C ILE A 507 14.86 14.31 10.66
N MET A 508 16.16 14.52 10.39
CA MET A 508 17.23 13.63 10.85
C MET A 508 17.46 13.69 12.36
N GLN A 509 17.04 14.76 13.02
CA GLN A 509 17.18 14.97 14.46
C GLN A 509 15.91 14.64 15.28
N ILE A 510 14.86 14.10 14.63
CA ILE A 510 13.64 13.68 15.34
C ILE A 510 13.98 12.67 16.43
N ASP A 511 13.39 12.87 17.63
CA ASP A 511 13.54 11.95 18.76
C ASP A 511 13.27 10.50 18.33
N PRO A 512 14.13 9.54 18.69
CA PRO A 512 13.96 8.14 18.31
C PRO A 512 12.64 7.48 18.72
N SER A 513 11.90 8.04 19.69
CA SER A 513 10.59 7.55 20.09
C SER A 513 9.43 8.06 19.23
N VAL A 514 9.72 9.02 18.33
CA VAL A 514 8.73 9.74 17.51
C VAL A 514 8.81 9.27 16.06
N GLN A 515 7.70 9.43 15.36
CA GLN A 515 7.54 9.12 13.95
C GLN A 515 6.68 10.17 13.25
N LEU A 516 6.85 10.30 11.95
CA LEU A 516 6.00 11.09 11.08
C LEU A 516 5.02 10.19 10.33
N LEU A 517 3.76 10.56 10.32
CA LEU A 517 2.70 9.88 9.58
C LEU A 517 2.11 10.87 8.58
N ARG A 518 2.27 10.58 7.29
CA ARG A 518 1.54 11.27 6.24
C ARG A 518 0.35 10.42 5.84
N VAL A 519 -0.84 10.82 6.24
CA VAL A 519 -2.09 10.19 5.81
C VAL A 519 -2.64 10.96 4.62
N GLN A 520 -3.10 10.25 3.59
CA GLN A 520 -3.62 10.85 2.36
C GLN A 520 -4.75 11.85 2.67
N GLY A 521 -4.65 13.07 2.12
CA GLY A 521 -5.63 14.13 2.32
C GLY A 521 -5.66 14.76 3.71
N LYS A 522 -4.66 14.47 4.57
CA LYS A 522 -4.55 15.04 5.92
C LYS A 522 -3.21 15.76 6.11
N PRO A 523 -3.16 16.76 7.02
CA PRO A 523 -1.90 17.31 7.49
C PRO A 523 -1.03 16.23 8.15
N VAL A 524 0.29 16.44 8.15
CA VAL A 524 1.24 15.49 8.76
C VAL A 524 0.98 15.34 10.26
N ILE A 525 1.01 14.11 10.71
CA ILE A 525 0.84 13.75 12.12
C ILE A 525 2.21 13.42 12.71
N ILE A 526 2.56 14.05 13.82
CA ILE A 526 3.65 13.61 14.67
C ILE A 526 3.06 12.66 15.71
N ALA A 527 3.58 11.43 15.78
CA ALA A 527 3.07 10.39 16.66
C ALA A 527 4.22 9.70 17.42
N ARG A 528 3.92 9.10 18.56
CA ARG A 528 4.86 8.23 19.27
C ARG A 528 4.85 6.84 18.63
N LYS A 529 6.02 6.23 18.50
CA LYS A 529 6.15 4.83 18.09
C LYS A 529 5.60 3.90 19.17
N LEU A 530 5.05 2.78 18.77
CA LEU A 530 4.63 1.72 19.69
C LEU A 530 5.85 0.88 20.11
N ARG A 531 5.71 0.23 21.27
CA ARG A 531 6.67 -0.73 21.81
C ARG A 531 5.91 -1.90 22.40
N TYR A 532 5.74 -3.00 21.66
CA TYR A 532 4.91 -4.12 22.10
C TYR A 532 5.30 -4.67 23.48
N PHE A 533 6.58 -4.59 23.86
CA PHE A 533 7.09 -5.07 25.15
C PHE A 533 6.98 -4.06 26.30
N ALA A 534 6.52 -2.83 26.05
CA ALA A 534 6.43 -1.76 27.03
C ALA A 534 5.02 -1.15 27.14
N ASP A 535 4.21 -1.30 26.11
CA ASP A 535 2.86 -0.74 26.05
C ASP A 535 1.85 -1.77 26.58
N ARG A 536 1.03 -1.38 27.55
CA ARG A 536 0.11 -2.25 28.32
C ARG A 536 -0.91 -3.00 27.46
N GLU A 537 -1.26 -2.46 26.31
CA GLU A 537 -2.22 -3.07 25.39
C GLU A 537 -1.75 -4.42 24.82
N PHE A 538 -0.47 -4.72 24.94
CA PHE A 538 0.13 -5.96 24.46
C PHE A 538 0.46 -6.95 25.58
N ASP A 539 0.22 -6.59 26.85
CA ASP A 539 0.54 -7.43 28.00
C ASP A 539 -0.16 -8.80 27.89
N GLY A 540 0.62 -9.87 28.06
CA GLY A 540 0.11 -11.24 27.99
C GLY A 540 -0.14 -11.77 26.57
N LEU A 541 0.12 -10.97 25.51
CA LEU A 541 -0.09 -11.38 24.12
C LEU A 541 1.17 -11.95 23.43
N TYR A 542 2.30 -11.90 24.08
CA TYR A 542 3.58 -12.40 23.57
C TYR A 542 4.30 -13.21 24.65
N PRO A 543 5.17 -14.18 24.25
CA PRO A 543 5.91 -14.96 25.23
C PRO A 543 6.86 -14.05 26.04
N PRO A 544 7.02 -14.31 27.36
CA PRO A 544 7.98 -13.56 28.15
C PRO A 544 9.39 -13.72 27.53
N PRO A 545 10.22 -12.67 27.59
CA PRO A 545 11.59 -12.77 27.09
C PRO A 545 12.28 -13.95 27.81
N ASP A 546 12.81 -14.90 27.04
CA ASP A 546 13.53 -16.04 27.60
C ASP A 546 14.58 -15.53 28.57
N ALA A 547 14.53 -15.99 29.82
CA ALA A 547 15.46 -15.63 30.87
C ALA A 547 16.93 -16.02 30.53
N LYS A 548 17.15 -16.75 29.44
CA LYS A 548 18.47 -17.12 28.89
C LYS A 548 19.12 -16.05 28.00
N LEU A 549 18.35 -15.05 27.54
CA LEU A 549 18.88 -13.92 26.74
C LEU A 549 19.17 -12.65 27.58
N ALA A 550 18.83 -12.65 28.86
CA ALA A 550 18.95 -11.51 29.76
C ALA A 550 20.15 -11.64 30.73
N LYS A 551 21.27 -12.21 30.32
CA LYS A 551 22.52 -12.03 31.05
C LYS A 551 23.46 -11.13 30.24
N PRO A 552 23.56 -9.83 30.58
CA PRO A 552 24.76 -9.08 30.25
C PRO A 552 25.86 -9.67 31.13
N SER A 553 26.90 -10.17 30.52
CA SER A 553 28.17 -10.44 31.18
C SER A 553 28.78 -9.13 31.68
N SER A 554 28.39 -8.73 32.87
CA SER A 554 29.13 -7.77 33.68
C SER A 554 29.50 -8.48 34.97
N GLU A 555 30.64 -9.18 34.91
CA GLU A 555 31.48 -9.47 36.05
C GLU A 555 32.73 -10.24 35.54
N ARG A 556 33.74 -9.49 35.15
CA ARG A 556 35.14 -9.56 35.64
C ARG A 556 36.03 -8.56 34.90
#